data_69bb6bfa7bff7c0c3228d126252d4406
#
_entry.id   69bb6bfa7bff7c0c3228d126252d4406
#
_cell.length_a   1.000
_cell.length_b   1.000
_cell.length_c   1.000
_cell.angle_alpha   90.00
_cell.angle_beta   90.00
_cell.angle_gamma   90.00
#
_symmetry.space_group_name_H-M   'P 1'
#
loop_
_entity.id
_entity.type
_entity.pdbx_description
1 polymer ?
#
loop_
_entity_poly.entity_id
_entity_poly.type
_entity_poly.pdbx_seq_one_letter_code
_entity_poly.pdbx_strand_id
1 'polypeptide(L)'
;MFKPLQLIDLQELLLTPLDETPFLVEDIFPSGVNILAGDEKSGKSWMMLQLAISIATGQDFLDHHVDQGNVLYLSLEDTYARIQKRAFKLTNEICQGRVMLGIQSGTLDSDLLEQLNDTVENVPGIKLIIIDTLQLIRSNGKDMSYANDYSDVAKLKDFAREHGLSVFLVHHLRKQGDAHNIFNRLNGTKGINGAVDTMVILDKENEYSNRATLYVKGRDIQPVEMQIEFNDCKWELVSIRTQEEIAAANTPEVIHNLVDFIKERRAWRGSATELLNELGDQSVGANVITKYVNQYKGSLLLDEGIVYDYSRTHADGRILSFEICDSCDGCDSKEDNSR
;
A
#
# COMPACT_ATOMS: atom_id res chain seq x y z
N MET A 1 -3.94 -14.98 -36.00
CA MET A 1 -2.75 -15.87 -35.96
C MET A 1 -2.66 -16.46 -34.56
N PHE A 2 -2.58 -17.79 -34.40
CA PHE A 2 -2.46 -18.44 -33.08
C PHE A 2 -1.06 -18.13 -32.51
N LYS A 3 -1.00 -17.61 -31.28
CA LYS A 3 0.26 -17.35 -30.57
C LYS A 3 0.43 -18.48 -29.55
N PRO A 4 1.44 -19.34 -29.67
CA PRO A 4 1.65 -20.43 -28.73
C PRO A 4 1.97 -19.87 -27.32
N LEU A 5 1.70 -20.68 -26.28
CA LEU A 5 2.13 -20.35 -24.92
C LEU A 5 3.66 -20.35 -24.86
N GLN A 6 4.22 -19.34 -24.22
CA GLN A 6 5.62 -19.34 -23.81
C GLN A 6 5.70 -20.02 -22.44
N LEU A 7 6.42 -21.13 -22.37
CA LEU A 7 6.55 -21.94 -21.16
C LEU A 7 8.02 -22.07 -20.81
N ILE A 8 8.32 -22.03 -19.55
CA ILE A 8 9.62 -22.37 -18.95
C ILE A 8 9.36 -23.40 -17.85
N ASP A 9 10.21 -24.39 -17.73
CA ASP A 9 10.15 -25.35 -16.61
C ASP A 9 10.60 -24.67 -15.31
N LEU A 10 10.00 -25.07 -14.18
CA LEU A 10 10.32 -24.47 -12.87
C LEU A 10 11.80 -24.64 -12.50
N GLN A 11 12.39 -25.79 -12.82
CA GLN A 11 13.81 -26.04 -12.53
C GLN A 11 14.71 -25.14 -13.37
N GLU A 12 14.37 -24.94 -14.65
CA GLU A 12 15.07 -24.01 -15.53
C GLU A 12 14.92 -22.58 -15.04
N LEU A 13 13.69 -22.18 -14.62
CA LEU A 13 13.42 -20.84 -14.05
C LEU A 13 14.27 -20.56 -12.82
N LEU A 14 14.40 -21.53 -11.90
CA LEU A 14 15.21 -21.40 -10.68
C LEU A 14 16.71 -21.26 -10.95
N LEU A 15 17.18 -21.72 -12.09
CA LEU A 15 18.59 -21.64 -12.50
C LEU A 15 18.88 -20.45 -13.43
N THR A 16 17.83 -19.77 -13.91
CA THR A 16 17.96 -18.62 -14.80
C THR A 16 18.17 -17.35 -13.99
N PRO A 17 19.27 -16.62 -14.18
CA PRO A 17 19.45 -15.31 -13.57
C PRO A 17 18.41 -14.34 -14.17
N LEU A 18 17.50 -13.86 -13.36
CA LEU A 18 16.51 -12.84 -13.72
C LEU A 18 16.83 -11.56 -12.95
N ASP A 19 16.62 -10.43 -13.61
CA ASP A 19 16.72 -9.13 -12.95
C ASP A 19 15.56 -8.95 -11.96
N GLU A 20 15.84 -8.39 -10.81
CA GLU A 20 14.81 -7.99 -9.84
C GLU A 20 13.94 -6.86 -10.42
N THR A 21 12.71 -6.73 -9.92
CA THR A 21 11.84 -5.60 -10.28
C THR A 21 12.54 -4.29 -9.89
N PRO A 22 12.86 -3.41 -10.86
CA PRO A 22 13.53 -2.16 -10.52
C PRO A 22 12.60 -1.25 -9.71
N PHE A 23 13.19 -0.40 -8.86
CA PHE A 23 12.47 0.62 -8.11
C PHE A 23 12.59 1.98 -8.78
N LEU A 24 11.49 2.71 -8.87
CA LEU A 24 11.46 4.13 -9.21
C LEU A 24 11.92 4.98 -8.00
N VAL A 25 11.47 4.61 -6.83
CA VAL A 25 11.93 5.12 -5.53
C VAL A 25 12.20 3.90 -4.65
N GLU A 26 13.43 3.76 -4.21
CA GLU A 26 13.90 2.59 -3.48
C GLU A 26 13.01 2.26 -2.28
N ASP A 27 12.73 0.99 -2.06
CA ASP A 27 11.92 0.43 -0.96
C ASP A 27 10.43 0.81 -0.96
N ILE A 28 9.98 1.84 -1.71
CA ILE A 28 8.60 2.32 -1.61
C ILE A 28 7.81 2.29 -2.93
N PHE A 29 8.45 2.58 -4.07
CA PHE A 29 7.74 2.59 -5.36
C PHE A 29 8.45 1.72 -6.40
N PRO A 30 8.07 0.42 -6.51
CA PRO A 30 8.55 -0.41 -7.61
C PRO A 30 8.08 0.15 -8.96
N SER A 31 8.81 -0.19 -10.02
CA SER A 31 8.40 0.10 -11.39
C SER A 31 7.07 -0.58 -11.73
N GLY A 32 6.32 0.03 -12.66
CA GLY A 32 5.01 -0.45 -13.08
C GLY A 32 3.93 0.61 -12.90
N VAL A 33 2.67 0.18 -12.76
CA VAL A 33 1.54 1.12 -12.59
C VAL A 33 1.22 1.29 -11.12
N ASN A 34 1.47 2.51 -10.63
CA ASN A 34 1.21 2.94 -9.27
C ASN A 34 0.00 3.86 -9.24
N ILE A 35 -0.79 3.85 -8.18
CA ILE A 35 -1.89 4.80 -7.98
C ILE A 35 -1.72 5.56 -6.66
N LEU A 36 -1.76 6.89 -6.73
CA LEU A 36 -1.86 7.76 -5.56
C LEU A 36 -3.30 8.21 -5.37
N ALA A 37 -3.91 7.78 -4.29
CA ALA A 37 -5.25 8.19 -3.92
C ALA A 37 -5.27 9.00 -2.62
N GLY A 38 -6.26 9.87 -2.48
CA GLY A 38 -6.45 10.71 -1.30
C GLY A 38 -7.64 11.63 -1.49
N ASP A 39 -8.10 12.24 -0.40
CA ASP A 39 -9.22 13.19 -0.44
C ASP A 39 -8.90 14.39 -1.33
N GLU A 40 -9.93 15.13 -1.77
CA GLU A 40 -9.74 16.37 -2.50
C GLU A 40 -8.90 17.35 -1.67
N LYS A 41 -7.99 18.07 -2.32
CA LYS A 41 -7.11 19.07 -1.68
C LYS A 41 -6.20 18.50 -0.58
N SER A 42 -5.99 17.21 -0.54
CA SER A 42 -5.06 16.57 0.42
C SER A 42 -3.58 16.83 0.15
N GLY A 43 -3.22 17.39 -1.01
CA GLY A 43 -1.82 17.66 -1.37
C GLY A 43 -1.21 16.68 -2.38
N LYS A 44 -2.00 15.82 -3.02
CA LYS A 44 -1.53 14.84 -4.03
C LYS A 44 -0.70 15.48 -5.15
N SER A 45 -1.22 16.55 -5.78
CA SER A 45 -0.52 17.21 -6.88
C SER A 45 0.79 17.89 -6.44
N TRP A 46 0.91 18.31 -5.17
CA TRP A 46 2.18 18.76 -4.60
C TRP A 46 3.16 17.61 -4.48
N MET A 47 2.71 16.46 -3.97
CA MET A 47 3.54 15.26 -3.85
C MET A 47 4.01 14.75 -5.21
N MET A 48 3.13 14.74 -6.21
CA MET A 48 3.49 14.30 -7.57
C MET A 48 4.47 15.26 -8.25
N LEU A 49 4.32 16.57 -8.06
CA LEU A 49 5.28 17.54 -8.60
C LEU A 49 6.64 17.44 -7.88
N GLN A 50 6.64 17.22 -6.57
CA GLN A 50 7.86 16.96 -5.80
C GLN A 50 8.54 15.69 -6.28
N LEU A 51 7.81 14.57 -6.45
CA LEU A 51 8.34 13.33 -7.00
C LEU A 51 8.94 13.54 -8.41
N ALA A 52 8.22 14.25 -9.28
CA ALA A 52 8.71 14.54 -10.62
C ALA A 52 10.04 15.30 -10.62
N ILE A 53 10.18 16.28 -9.72
CA ILE A 53 11.43 17.05 -9.55
C ILE A 53 12.53 16.15 -8.98
N SER A 54 12.24 15.33 -7.95
CA SER A 54 13.21 14.39 -7.37
C SER A 54 13.75 13.42 -8.43
N ILE A 55 12.89 12.79 -9.21
CA ILE A 55 13.31 11.89 -10.30
C ILE A 55 14.15 12.64 -11.35
N ALA A 56 13.77 13.86 -11.74
CA ALA A 56 14.51 14.62 -12.73
C ALA A 56 15.88 15.09 -12.25
N THR A 57 16.03 15.37 -10.95
CA THR A 57 17.27 15.87 -10.36
C THR A 57 18.16 14.77 -9.77
N GLY A 58 17.62 13.59 -9.49
CA GLY A 58 18.29 12.53 -8.75
C GLY A 58 18.37 12.81 -7.24
N GLN A 59 17.58 13.75 -6.73
CA GLN A 59 17.47 14.01 -5.30
C GLN A 59 16.51 13.02 -4.64
N ASP A 60 16.81 12.60 -3.43
CA ASP A 60 15.95 11.66 -2.69
C ASP A 60 14.52 12.16 -2.55
N PHE A 61 13.58 11.24 -2.55
CA PHE A 61 12.16 11.49 -2.31
C PHE A 61 11.74 10.82 -1.01
N LEU A 62 11.27 11.60 -0.04
CA LEU A 62 10.93 11.11 1.31
C LEU A 62 12.07 10.27 1.92
N ASP A 63 13.30 10.76 1.80
CA ASP A 63 14.56 10.14 2.28
C ASP A 63 14.93 8.80 1.60
N HIS A 64 14.27 8.45 0.48
CA HIS A 64 14.59 7.27 -0.33
C HIS A 64 15.24 7.66 -1.65
N HIS A 65 16.24 6.88 -2.07
CA HIS A 65 16.94 7.08 -3.33
C HIS A 65 16.00 6.89 -4.53
N VAL A 66 16.22 7.67 -5.60
CA VAL A 66 15.39 7.63 -6.82
C VAL A 66 16.18 7.16 -8.04
N ASP A 67 15.52 6.44 -8.95
CA ASP A 67 16.06 6.13 -10.28
C ASP A 67 15.92 7.38 -11.17
N GLN A 68 17.03 8.10 -11.31
CA GLN A 68 17.05 9.39 -12.03
C GLN A 68 16.72 9.24 -13.51
N GLY A 69 15.86 10.14 -14.02
CA GLY A 69 15.51 10.18 -15.45
C GLY A 69 14.55 11.29 -15.80
N ASN A 70 14.09 11.28 -17.06
CA ASN A 70 13.08 12.23 -17.53
C ASN A 70 11.69 11.85 -17.01
N VAL A 71 10.82 12.85 -16.83
CA VAL A 71 9.46 12.69 -16.35
C VAL A 71 8.48 13.37 -17.31
N LEU A 72 7.40 12.69 -17.67
CA LEU A 72 6.22 13.29 -18.29
C LEU A 72 5.14 13.46 -17.22
N TYR A 73 4.67 14.69 -16.99
CA TYR A 73 3.60 14.98 -16.06
C TYR A 73 2.40 15.60 -16.75
N LEU A 74 1.35 14.81 -16.94
CA LEU A 74 0.05 15.25 -17.44
C LEU A 74 -0.80 15.76 -16.27
N SER A 75 -0.79 17.07 -16.05
CA SER A 75 -1.55 17.75 -14.99
C SER A 75 -2.83 18.35 -15.58
N LEU A 76 -3.84 17.49 -15.75
CA LEU A 76 -5.02 17.77 -16.58
C LEU A 76 -6.06 18.67 -15.90
N GLU A 77 -5.95 18.87 -14.58
CA GLU A 77 -6.83 19.76 -13.80
C GLU A 77 -6.19 21.13 -13.54
N ASP A 78 -4.95 21.33 -13.97
CA ASP A 78 -4.18 22.53 -13.63
C ASP A 78 -3.93 23.42 -14.87
N THR A 79 -3.42 24.62 -14.58
CA THR A 79 -2.89 25.53 -15.59
C THR A 79 -1.37 25.64 -15.47
N TYR A 80 -0.67 25.94 -16.56
CA TYR A 80 0.78 26.16 -16.51
C TYR A 80 1.19 27.21 -15.46
N ALA A 81 0.41 28.29 -15.29
CA ALA A 81 0.69 29.33 -14.29
C ALA A 81 0.62 28.79 -12.84
N ARG A 82 -0.32 27.86 -12.57
CA ARG A 82 -0.44 27.25 -11.25
C ARG A 82 0.69 26.25 -11.01
N ILE A 83 1.04 25.44 -12.00
CA ILE A 83 2.17 24.50 -11.93
C ILE A 83 3.47 25.27 -11.71
N GLN A 84 3.71 26.34 -12.48
CA GLN A 84 4.89 27.20 -12.35
C GLN A 84 5.01 27.79 -10.93
N LYS A 85 3.91 28.32 -10.37
CA LYS A 85 3.89 28.86 -9.02
C LYS A 85 4.24 27.81 -7.97
N ARG A 86 3.80 26.56 -8.16
CA ARG A 86 4.17 25.44 -7.28
C ARG A 86 5.63 25.04 -7.46
N ALA A 87 6.11 24.94 -8.70
CA ALA A 87 7.49 24.58 -8.98
C ALA A 87 8.48 25.56 -8.33
N PHE A 88 8.22 26.89 -8.37
CA PHE A 88 9.03 27.90 -7.67
C PHE A 88 9.07 27.75 -6.15
N LYS A 89 8.11 27.02 -5.56
CA LYS A 89 8.13 26.71 -4.14
C LYS A 89 8.92 25.45 -3.81
N LEU A 90 9.02 24.53 -4.76
CA LEU A 90 9.66 23.24 -4.58
C LEU A 90 11.16 23.27 -4.90
N THR A 91 11.56 24.08 -5.89
CA THR A 91 12.96 24.15 -6.32
C THR A 91 13.32 25.52 -6.85
N ASN A 92 14.55 25.94 -6.58
CA ASN A 92 15.19 27.11 -7.19
C ASN A 92 16.21 26.70 -8.28
N GLU A 93 16.38 25.40 -8.50
CA GLU A 93 17.36 24.87 -9.42
C GLU A 93 16.73 24.57 -10.78
N ILE A 94 17.51 24.74 -11.85
CA ILE A 94 17.16 24.22 -13.16
C ILE A 94 17.50 22.73 -13.13
N CYS A 95 16.48 21.88 -13.26
CA CYS A 95 16.66 20.43 -13.29
C CYS A 95 17.57 20.03 -14.45
N GLN A 96 18.60 19.23 -14.19
CA GLN A 96 19.44 18.63 -15.24
C GLN A 96 18.64 17.62 -16.08
N GLY A 97 17.68 16.88 -15.44
CA GLY A 97 16.68 16.08 -16.11
C GLY A 97 15.52 16.95 -16.61
N ARG A 98 14.66 16.37 -17.44
CA ARG A 98 13.48 17.07 -17.99
C ARG A 98 12.24 16.65 -17.23
N VAL A 99 11.49 17.64 -16.75
CA VAL A 99 10.08 17.47 -16.37
C VAL A 99 9.25 18.11 -17.48
N MET A 100 8.67 17.29 -18.33
CA MET A 100 7.79 17.74 -19.41
C MET A 100 6.36 17.81 -18.86
N LEU A 101 5.70 18.92 -19.07
CA LEU A 101 4.39 19.22 -18.50
C LEU A 101 3.35 19.30 -19.62
N GLY A 102 2.27 18.52 -19.49
CA GLY A 102 1.08 18.61 -20.34
C GLY A 102 -0.15 18.96 -19.49
N ILE A 103 -1.01 19.84 -20.01
CA ILE A 103 -2.30 20.20 -19.38
C ILE A 103 -3.50 19.71 -20.17
N GLN A 104 -3.26 18.97 -21.24
CA GLN A 104 -4.28 18.36 -22.10
C GLN A 104 -3.74 17.02 -22.62
N SER A 105 -4.62 16.06 -22.82
CA SER A 105 -4.34 14.77 -23.45
C SER A 105 -5.59 14.21 -24.09
N GLY A 106 -5.42 13.18 -24.91
CA GLY A 106 -6.52 12.30 -25.30
C GLY A 106 -7.01 11.43 -24.17
N THR A 107 -7.93 10.51 -24.47
CA THR A 107 -8.44 9.51 -23.54
C THR A 107 -7.94 8.11 -23.92
N LEU A 108 -8.10 7.13 -23.04
CA LEU A 108 -7.71 5.73 -23.29
C LEU A 108 -8.50 5.04 -24.41
N ASP A 109 -9.63 5.61 -24.82
CA ASP A 109 -10.43 5.16 -25.96
C ASP A 109 -10.19 5.98 -27.22
N SER A 110 -9.32 6.99 -27.15
CA SER A 110 -8.93 7.80 -28.32
C SER A 110 -7.41 7.66 -28.59
N ASP A 111 -6.70 8.73 -28.48
CA ASP A 111 -5.32 8.89 -28.93
C ASP A 111 -4.28 8.99 -27.79
N LEU A 112 -4.68 8.82 -26.51
CA LEU A 112 -3.74 8.94 -25.38
C LEU A 112 -2.53 8.00 -25.51
N LEU A 113 -2.76 6.71 -25.81
CA LEU A 113 -1.68 5.74 -25.92
C LEU A 113 -0.73 6.05 -27.09
N GLU A 114 -1.27 6.56 -28.21
CA GLU A 114 -0.47 7.01 -29.33
C GLU A 114 0.37 8.25 -28.96
N GLN A 115 -0.21 9.21 -28.23
CA GLN A 115 0.50 10.39 -27.71
C GLN A 115 1.61 10.00 -26.74
N LEU A 116 1.38 9.03 -25.86
CA LEU A 116 2.39 8.51 -24.92
C LEU A 116 3.52 7.80 -25.66
N ASN A 117 3.21 6.94 -26.64
CA ASN A 117 4.21 6.26 -27.47
C ASN A 117 5.09 7.27 -28.23
N ASP A 118 4.47 8.22 -28.94
CA ASP A 118 5.20 9.28 -29.65
C ASP A 118 6.13 10.06 -28.71
N THR A 119 5.64 10.37 -27.49
CA THR A 119 6.45 11.10 -26.49
C THR A 119 7.64 10.28 -26.02
N VAL A 120 7.46 9.00 -25.72
CA VAL A 120 8.55 8.12 -25.23
C VAL A 120 9.59 7.87 -26.34
N GLU A 121 9.16 7.72 -27.58
CA GLU A 121 10.06 7.56 -28.74
C GLU A 121 10.89 8.83 -29.01
N ASN A 122 10.29 10.01 -28.87
CA ASN A 122 10.95 11.28 -29.13
C ASN A 122 11.77 11.83 -27.95
N VAL A 123 11.51 11.34 -26.73
CA VAL A 123 12.22 11.77 -25.50
C VAL A 123 12.81 10.55 -24.79
N PRO A 124 14.06 10.20 -25.09
CA PRO A 124 14.70 9.05 -24.47
C PRO A 124 14.89 9.25 -22.97
N GLY A 125 14.89 8.14 -22.22
CA GLY A 125 15.17 8.14 -20.79
C GLY A 125 14.02 8.62 -19.89
N ILE A 126 12.78 8.57 -20.37
CA ILE A 126 11.60 8.74 -19.51
C ILE A 126 11.53 7.54 -18.56
N LYS A 127 11.56 7.81 -17.25
CA LYS A 127 11.42 6.82 -16.19
C LYS A 127 10.03 6.85 -15.55
N LEU A 128 9.37 8.00 -15.61
CA LEU A 128 8.09 8.22 -14.94
C LEU A 128 7.12 8.99 -15.83
N ILE A 129 5.88 8.51 -15.91
CA ILE A 129 4.73 9.23 -16.40
C ILE A 129 3.74 9.44 -15.27
N ILE A 130 3.37 10.68 -14.99
CA ILE A 130 2.34 11.03 -13.99
C ILE A 130 1.09 11.49 -14.73
N ILE A 131 -0.07 10.98 -14.35
CA ILE A 131 -1.39 11.36 -14.90
C ILE A 131 -2.28 11.84 -13.75
N ASP A 132 -2.50 13.14 -13.68
CA ASP A 132 -3.30 13.82 -12.67
C ASP A 132 -4.51 14.55 -13.34
N THR A 133 -5.69 13.92 -13.43
CA THR A 133 -6.13 12.71 -12.75
C THR A 133 -6.55 11.60 -13.72
N LEU A 134 -6.57 10.35 -13.21
CA LEU A 134 -7.09 9.18 -13.93
C LEU A 134 -8.50 9.42 -14.48
N GLN A 135 -9.34 10.16 -13.78
CA GLN A 135 -10.73 10.43 -14.17
C GLN A 135 -10.83 11.12 -15.55
N LEU A 136 -9.88 11.98 -15.90
CA LEU A 136 -9.92 12.78 -17.12
C LEU A 136 -9.45 12.02 -18.37
N ILE A 137 -8.72 10.92 -18.21
CA ILE A 137 -8.25 10.10 -19.32
C ILE A 137 -9.15 8.88 -19.59
N ARG A 138 -10.18 8.67 -18.77
CA ARG A 138 -11.12 7.57 -18.93
C ARG A 138 -12.04 7.81 -20.11
N SER A 139 -12.54 6.73 -20.64
CA SER A 139 -13.53 6.74 -21.72
C SER A 139 -14.79 7.51 -21.32
N ASN A 140 -15.19 8.49 -22.12
CA ASN A 140 -16.38 9.28 -21.87
C ASN A 140 -17.66 8.42 -22.04
N GLY A 141 -18.44 8.28 -20.96
CA GLY A 141 -19.88 8.05 -21.05
C GLY A 141 -20.37 6.62 -20.94
N LYS A 142 -19.63 5.64 -20.47
CA LYS A 142 -20.17 4.31 -20.17
C LYS A 142 -19.85 3.91 -18.74
N ASP A 143 -20.88 3.32 -18.10
CA ASP A 143 -20.90 2.82 -16.75
C ASP A 143 -19.53 2.63 -16.09
N MET A 144 -19.35 3.24 -14.91
CA MET A 144 -18.21 2.98 -14.02
C MET A 144 -18.28 1.51 -13.57
N SER A 145 -18.06 0.59 -14.51
CA SER A 145 -18.08 -0.84 -14.26
C SER A 145 -16.68 -1.33 -13.91
N TYR A 146 -16.62 -2.33 -13.08
CA TYR A 146 -15.39 -3.06 -12.73
C TYR A 146 -14.55 -3.44 -13.96
N ALA A 147 -15.20 -3.89 -15.03
CA ALA A 147 -14.53 -4.35 -16.25
C ALA A 147 -13.81 -3.21 -16.99
N ASN A 148 -14.44 -2.03 -17.06
CA ASN A 148 -13.86 -0.88 -17.74
C ASN A 148 -12.64 -0.32 -16.98
N ASP A 149 -12.75 -0.21 -15.64
CA ASP A 149 -11.66 0.26 -14.80
C ASP A 149 -10.43 -0.66 -14.87
N TYR A 150 -10.66 -1.98 -14.85
CA TYR A 150 -9.60 -2.96 -15.01
C TYR A 150 -8.95 -2.87 -16.38
N SER A 151 -9.76 -2.75 -17.46
CA SER A 151 -9.27 -2.65 -18.83
C SER A 151 -8.43 -1.39 -19.06
N ASP A 152 -8.85 -0.24 -18.52
CA ASP A 152 -8.15 1.02 -18.67
C ASP A 152 -6.75 0.97 -18.02
N VAL A 153 -6.68 0.46 -16.79
CA VAL A 153 -5.39 0.29 -16.10
C VAL A 153 -4.52 -0.77 -16.78
N ALA A 154 -5.12 -1.85 -17.30
CA ALA A 154 -4.38 -2.90 -18.01
C ALA A 154 -3.68 -2.37 -19.26
N LYS A 155 -4.31 -1.48 -20.03
CA LYS A 155 -3.66 -0.82 -21.18
C LYS A 155 -2.41 -0.02 -20.77
N LEU A 156 -2.50 0.74 -19.67
CA LEU A 156 -1.37 1.50 -19.15
C LEU A 156 -0.27 0.59 -18.58
N LYS A 157 -0.65 -0.55 -18.02
CA LYS A 157 0.28 -1.55 -17.51
C LYS A 157 1.06 -2.23 -18.64
N ASP A 158 0.38 -2.59 -19.72
CA ASP A 158 1.04 -3.14 -20.91
C ASP A 158 2.01 -2.13 -21.50
N PHE A 159 1.61 -0.86 -21.63
CA PHE A 159 2.45 0.24 -22.07
C PHE A 159 3.67 0.44 -21.16
N ALA A 160 3.48 0.50 -19.83
CA ALA A 160 4.58 0.68 -18.86
C ALA A 160 5.61 -0.45 -18.97
N ARG A 161 5.12 -1.70 -19.09
CA ARG A 161 5.98 -2.88 -19.24
C ARG A 161 6.74 -2.89 -20.55
N GLU A 162 6.09 -2.51 -21.66
CA GLU A 162 6.71 -2.47 -22.99
C GLU A 162 7.88 -1.48 -23.05
N HIS A 163 7.73 -0.34 -22.38
CA HIS A 163 8.74 0.72 -22.36
C HIS A 163 9.68 0.70 -21.14
N GLY A 164 9.48 -0.22 -20.18
CA GLY A 164 10.32 -0.32 -18.99
C GLY A 164 10.29 0.93 -18.10
N LEU A 165 9.11 1.55 -17.95
CA LEU A 165 8.91 2.79 -17.19
C LEU A 165 7.81 2.63 -16.14
N SER A 166 7.69 3.62 -15.26
CA SER A 166 6.65 3.70 -14.25
C SER A 166 5.54 4.66 -14.66
N VAL A 167 4.29 4.31 -14.34
CA VAL A 167 3.13 5.20 -14.48
C VAL A 167 2.53 5.45 -13.11
N PHE A 168 2.38 6.71 -12.71
CA PHE A 168 1.65 7.14 -11.52
C PHE A 168 0.29 7.73 -11.92
N LEU A 169 -0.77 7.13 -11.43
CA LEU A 169 -2.16 7.57 -11.61
C LEU A 169 -2.62 8.29 -10.36
N VAL A 170 -3.09 9.52 -10.48
CA VAL A 170 -3.70 10.24 -9.35
C VAL A 170 -5.21 10.01 -9.36
N HIS A 171 -5.77 9.69 -8.20
CA HIS A 171 -7.19 9.40 -8.05
C HIS A 171 -7.77 10.01 -6.76
N HIS A 172 -9.09 10.26 -6.74
CA HIS A 172 -9.78 10.74 -5.57
C HIS A 172 -10.42 9.59 -4.78
N LEU A 173 -10.31 9.63 -3.46
CA LEU A 173 -11.01 8.70 -2.58
C LEU A 173 -12.50 9.03 -2.51
N ARG A 174 -13.34 8.02 -2.30
CA ARG A 174 -14.76 8.24 -1.95
C ARG A 174 -14.90 8.61 -0.48
N LYS A 175 -15.85 9.53 -0.20
CA LYS A 175 -16.14 10.01 1.16
C LYS A 175 -16.71 8.95 2.11
N GLN A 176 -17.24 7.83 1.58
CA GLN A 176 -17.76 6.72 2.38
C GLN A 176 -16.88 5.48 2.19
N GLY A 177 -16.31 4.99 3.27
CA GLY A 177 -15.49 3.78 3.29
C GLY A 177 -15.48 3.13 4.68
N ASP A 178 -15.23 1.81 4.70
CA ASP A 178 -15.11 1.01 5.91
C ASP A 178 -13.98 1.56 6.81
N ALA A 179 -14.29 1.76 8.09
CA ALA A 179 -13.33 2.27 9.08
C ALA A 179 -12.17 1.29 9.37
N HIS A 180 -12.27 0.03 8.91
CA HIS A 180 -11.30 -1.02 9.27
C HIS A 180 -10.17 -1.23 8.25
N ASN A 181 -10.29 -0.71 7.02
CA ASN A 181 -9.22 -0.85 6.02
C ASN A 181 -9.22 0.34 5.07
N ILE A 182 -8.19 1.18 5.19
CA ILE A 182 -8.06 2.40 4.40
C ILE A 182 -8.05 2.13 2.88
N PHE A 183 -7.50 1.00 2.44
CA PHE A 183 -7.48 0.62 1.04
C PHE A 183 -8.88 0.30 0.48
N ASN A 184 -9.87 0.01 1.35
CA ASN A 184 -11.26 -0.13 0.94
C ASN A 184 -11.90 1.19 0.51
N ARG A 185 -11.35 2.34 0.90
CA ARG A 185 -11.78 3.68 0.44
C ARG A 185 -11.42 3.93 -1.04
N LEU A 186 -10.41 3.25 -1.55
CA LEU A 186 -10.05 3.23 -2.97
C LEU A 186 -11.09 2.46 -3.80
N ASN A 187 -11.92 1.64 -3.16
CA ASN A 187 -12.89 0.74 -3.76
C ASN A 187 -14.13 1.44 -4.34
N GLY A 188 -13.93 2.49 -5.10
CA GLY A 188 -14.95 3.01 -6.01
C GLY A 188 -15.35 1.99 -7.05
N THR A 189 -14.39 1.23 -7.53
CA THR A 189 -14.56 0.04 -8.35
C THR A 189 -13.44 -0.93 -7.95
N LYS A 190 -13.80 -2.16 -7.57
CA LYS A 190 -12.83 -3.23 -7.24
C LYS A 190 -11.83 -3.52 -8.38
N GLY A 191 -12.08 -2.97 -9.57
CA GLY A 191 -11.27 -3.15 -10.77
C GLY A 191 -9.90 -2.50 -10.71
N ILE A 192 -9.81 -1.28 -10.20
CA ILE A 192 -8.53 -0.54 -10.12
C ILE A 192 -7.55 -1.26 -9.18
N ASN A 193 -8.01 -1.69 -7.99
CA ASN A 193 -7.16 -2.34 -7.00
C ASN A 193 -6.53 -3.65 -7.50
N GLY A 194 -7.24 -4.39 -8.34
CA GLY A 194 -6.71 -5.63 -8.92
C GLY A 194 -5.74 -5.42 -10.09
N ALA A 195 -5.77 -4.24 -10.71
CA ALA A 195 -5.02 -3.95 -11.92
C ALA A 195 -3.67 -3.27 -11.64
N VAL A 196 -3.59 -2.36 -10.66
CA VAL A 196 -2.33 -1.65 -10.32
C VAL A 196 -1.31 -2.56 -9.63
N ASP A 197 -0.05 -2.22 -9.73
CA ASP A 197 1.06 -2.92 -9.05
C ASP A 197 1.26 -2.40 -7.63
N THR A 198 1.12 -1.09 -7.41
CA THR A 198 1.24 -0.46 -6.09
C THR A 198 0.11 0.53 -5.84
N MET A 199 -0.45 0.47 -4.64
CA MET A 199 -1.43 1.40 -4.12
C MET A 199 -0.79 2.31 -3.09
N VAL A 200 -0.96 3.62 -3.25
CA VAL A 200 -0.48 4.65 -2.35
C VAL A 200 -1.68 5.48 -1.90
N ILE A 201 -1.89 5.60 -0.60
CA ILE A 201 -2.98 6.40 -0.05
C ILE A 201 -2.40 7.51 0.81
N LEU A 202 -2.70 8.75 0.44
CA LEU A 202 -2.39 9.94 1.21
C LEU A 202 -3.59 10.28 2.10
N ASP A 203 -3.50 9.94 3.37
CA ASP A 203 -4.55 10.15 4.37
C ASP A 203 -4.13 11.22 5.37
N LYS A 204 -4.79 12.39 5.31
CA LYS A 204 -4.55 13.47 6.26
C LYS A 204 -5.35 13.24 7.54
N GLU A 205 -4.77 13.57 8.69
CA GLU A 205 -5.45 13.48 9.98
C GLU A 205 -6.77 14.28 10.00
N ASN A 206 -6.76 15.46 9.38
CA ASN A 206 -7.92 16.30 9.16
C ASN A 206 -7.62 17.34 8.06
N GLU A 207 -8.63 18.07 7.61
CA GLU A 207 -8.52 19.04 6.51
C GLU A 207 -7.46 20.13 6.74
N TYR A 208 -7.24 20.51 8.00
CA TYR A 208 -6.33 21.62 8.39
C TYR A 208 -4.95 21.14 8.84
N SER A 209 -4.78 19.82 9.06
CA SER A 209 -3.49 19.25 9.47
C SER A 209 -2.46 19.38 8.36
N ASN A 210 -1.22 19.67 8.72
CA ASN A 210 -0.07 19.50 7.85
C ASN A 210 0.50 18.06 7.90
N ARG A 211 -0.01 17.21 8.81
CA ARG A 211 0.39 15.81 8.96
C ARG A 211 -0.51 14.89 8.17
N ALA A 212 0.10 13.86 7.63
CA ALA A 212 -0.60 12.79 6.93
C ALA A 212 0.12 11.46 7.13
N THR A 213 -0.61 10.37 6.93
CA THR A 213 -0.02 9.05 6.78
C THR A 213 -0.06 8.66 5.30
N LEU A 214 1.08 8.26 4.78
CA LEU A 214 1.20 7.68 3.46
C LEU A 214 1.23 6.15 3.62
N TYR A 215 0.15 5.50 3.21
CA TYR A 215 0.05 4.04 3.19
C TYR A 215 0.48 3.54 1.83
N VAL A 216 1.44 2.64 1.79
CA VAL A 216 1.94 2.03 0.55
C VAL A 216 1.77 0.52 0.63
N LYS A 217 1.22 -0.09 -0.42
CA LYS A 217 1.03 -1.53 -0.54
C LYS A 217 1.15 -1.94 -2.00
N GLY A 218 1.98 -2.92 -2.30
CA GLY A 218 2.21 -3.40 -3.66
C GLY A 218 2.36 -4.91 -3.75
N ARG A 219 2.63 -5.39 -4.97
CA ARG A 219 2.91 -6.79 -5.25
C ARG A 219 4.35 -7.15 -4.87
N ASP A 220 5.27 -6.21 -5.09
CA ASP A 220 6.71 -6.39 -4.97
C ASP A 220 7.30 -5.70 -3.74
N ILE A 221 6.44 -5.18 -2.85
CA ILE A 221 6.84 -4.54 -1.59
C ILE A 221 5.96 -5.00 -0.43
N GLN A 222 6.55 -5.02 0.74
CA GLN A 222 5.80 -5.17 1.99
C GLN A 222 4.99 -3.89 2.25
N PRO A 223 3.81 -3.99 2.90
CA PRO A 223 3.06 -2.81 3.31
C PRO A 223 3.90 -1.88 4.19
N VAL A 224 3.89 -0.58 3.87
CA VAL A 224 4.62 0.46 4.57
C VAL A 224 3.64 1.56 5.00
N GLU A 225 3.80 2.07 6.23
CA GLU A 225 3.12 3.26 6.73
C GLU A 225 4.17 4.33 7.08
N MET A 226 4.09 5.44 6.37
CA MET A 226 5.01 6.57 6.55
C MET A 226 4.25 7.74 7.15
N GLN A 227 4.72 8.27 8.28
CA GLN A 227 4.23 9.54 8.80
C GLN A 227 4.97 10.65 8.06
N ILE A 228 4.23 11.55 7.45
CA ILE A 228 4.76 12.65 6.66
C ILE A 228 4.16 13.97 7.09
N GLU A 229 4.92 15.05 6.90
CA GLU A 229 4.48 16.41 7.25
C GLU A 229 4.66 17.34 6.04
N PHE A 230 3.68 18.22 5.83
CA PHE A 230 3.71 19.20 4.74
C PHE A 230 4.26 20.53 5.23
N ASN A 231 5.56 20.75 5.00
CA ASN A 231 6.28 21.94 5.43
C ASN A 231 6.82 22.69 4.22
N ASP A 232 6.66 24.01 4.20
CA ASP A 232 7.11 24.91 3.12
C ASP A 232 6.82 24.37 1.70
N CYS A 233 5.60 23.87 1.52
CA CYS A 233 5.11 23.27 0.27
C CYS A 233 5.75 21.94 -0.14
N LYS A 234 6.51 21.29 0.72
CA LYS A 234 7.10 19.97 0.54
C LYS A 234 6.53 18.96 1.53
N TRP A 235 6.40 17.72 1.08
CA TRP A 235 6.17 16.60 1.96
C TRP A 235 7.52 16.09 2.45
N GLU A 236 7.67 15.97 3.76
CA GLU A 236 8.87 15.50 4.43
C GLU A 236 8.55 14.24 5.22
N LEU A 237 9.47 13.27 5.24
CA LEU A 237 9.33 12.07 6.05
C LEU A 237 9.56 12.42 7.51
N VAL A 238 8.68 11.95 8.39
CA VAL A 238 8.81 12.08 9.85
C VAL A 238 9.26 10.76 10.46
N SER A 239 8.60 9.67 10.08
CA SER A 239 8.93 8.31 10.52
C SER A 239 8.31 7.26 9.62
N ILE A 240 8.89 6.07 9.62
CA ILE A 240 8.34 4.87 8.99
C ILE A 240 7.94 3.93 10.11
N ARG A 241 6.72 3.41 10.08
CA ARG A 241 6.28 2.36 11.00
C ARG A 241 6.68 1.00 10.49
N THR A 242 7.32 0.21 11.34
CA THR A 242 7.61 -1.19 11.04
C THR A 242 6.34 -2.02 11.01
N GLN A 243 6.39 -3.22 10.41
CA GLN A 243 5.26 -4.14 10.42
C GLN A 243 4.88 -4.57 11.84
N GLU A 244 5.86 -4.71 12.73
CA GLU A 244 5.66 -5.02 14.14
C GLU A 244 4.91 -3.89 14.86
N GLU A 245 5.29 -2.63 14.62
CA GLU A 245 4.59 -1.46 15.17
C GLU A 245 3.17 -1.32 14.60
N ILE A 246 2.98 -1.62 13.31
CA ILE A 246 1.66 -1.62 12.67
C ILE A 246 0.79 -2.75 13.25
N ALA A 247 1.35 -3.94 13.42
CA ALA A 247 0.65 -5.09 14.01
C ALA A 247 0.27 -4.80 15.47
N ALA A 248 1.20 -4.25 16.26
CA ALA A 248 0.96 -3.85 17.64
C ALA A 248 -0.14 -2.78 17.73
N ALA A 249 -0.09 -1.74 16.89
CA ALA A 249 -1.11 -0.67 16.88
C ALA A 249 -2.50 -1.16 16.47
N ASN A 250 -2.59 -2.22 15.65
CA ASN A 250 -3.86 -2.83 15.22
C ASN A 250 -4.34 -3.96 16.16
N THR A 251 -3.55 -4.32 17.16
CA THR A 251 -3.95 -5.33 18.13
C THR A 251 -5.03 -4.77 19.07
N PRO A 252 -6.18 -5.45 19.22
CA PRO A 252 -7.22 -4.99 20.11
C PRO A 252 -6.71 -4.88 21.56
N GLU A 253 -7.10 -3.81 22.26
CA GLU A 253 -6.68 -3.55 23.64
C GLU A 253 -6.94 -4.73 24.57
N VAL A 254 -8.05 -5.44 24.37
CA VAL A 254 -8.40 -6.65 25.15
C VAL A 254 -7.33 -7.76 25.00
N ILE A 255 -6.59 -7.82 23.92
CA ILE A 255 -5.49 -8.79 23.73
C ILE A 255 -4.24 -8.34 24.50
N HIS A 256 -3.93 -7.05 24.54
CA HIS A 256 -2.86 -6.52 25.40
C HIS A 256 -3.17 -6.79 26.89
N ASN A 257 -4.40 -6.48 27.31
CA ASN A 257 -4.88 -6.77 28.66
C ASN A 257 -4.79 -8.28 29.01
N LEU A 258 -5.10 -9.15 28.02
CA LEU A 258 -4.96 -10.60 28.19
C LEU A 258 -3.49 -11.01 28.37
N VAL A 259 -2.57 -10.46 27.57
CA VAL A 259 -1.13 -10.75 27.71
C VAL A 259 -0.64 -10.39 29.11
N ASP A 260 -0.93 -9.18 29.57
CA ASP A 260 -0.53 -8.71 30.89
C ASP A 260 -1.13 -9.57 32.02
N PHE A 261 -2.41 -9.91 31.90
CA PHE A 261 -3.12 -10.75 32.83
C PHE A 261 -2.51 -12.17 32.95
N ILE A 262 -2.14 -12.78 31.83
CA ILE A 262 -1.51 -14.10 31.82
C ILE A 262 -0.07 -14.02 32.33
N LYS A 263 0.69 -12.97 31.99
CA LYS A 263 2.04 -12.75 32.54
C LYS A 263 2.04 -12.65 34.06
N GLU A 264 1.04 -11.98 34.62
CA GLU A 264 0.91 -11.86 36.10
C GLU A 264 0.54 -13.20 36.77
N ARG A 265 -0.39 -13.95 36.17
CA ARG A 265 -0.91 -15.21 36.75
C ARG A 265 -0.13 -16.47 36.37
N ARG A 266 0.67 -16.40 35.31
CA ARG A 266 1.48 -17.47 34.68
C ARG A 266 0.66 -18.58 34.01
N ALA A 267 -0.55 -18.85 34.47
CA ALA A 267 -1.49 -19.77 33.83
C ALA A 267 -2.93 -19.38 34.16
N TRP A 268 -3.82 -19.65 33.21
CA TRP A 268 -5.26 -19.45 33.40
C TRP A 268 -6.06 -20.46 32.58
N ARG A 269 -7.22 -20.88 33.10
CA ARG A 269 -8.14 -21.79 32.45
C ARG A 269 -9.58 -21.47 32.81
N GLY A 270 -10.45 -21.34 31.79
CA GLY A 270 -11.86 -21.06 31.97
C GLY A 270 -12.60 -20.83 30.67
N SER A 271 -13.86 -20.43 30.74
CA SER A 271 -14.65 -20.04 29.59
C SER A 271 -14.30 -18.62 29.13
N ALA A 272 -14.62 -18.28 27.86
CA ALA A 272 -14.41 -16.93 27.33
C ALA A 272 -15.17 -15.85 28.14
N THR A 273 -16.31 -16.20 28.73
CA THR A 273 -17.10 -15.28 29.58
C THR A 273 -16.40 -15.03 30.90
N GLU A 274 -15.86 -16.07 31.54
CA GLU A 274 -15.07 -15.95 32.75
C GLU A 274 -13.80 -15.13 32.53
N LEU A 275 -13.11 -15.35 31.38
CA LEU A 275 -11.95 -14.57 30.99
C LEU A 275 -12.25 -13.07 30.94
N LEU A 276 -13.30 -12.67 30.22
CA LEU A 276 -13.69 -11.27 30.11
C LEU A 276 -14.08 -10.65 31.44
N ASN A 277 -14.76 -11.41 32.31
CA ASN A 277 -15.11 -10.95 33.64
C ASN A 277 -13.87 -10.72 34.53
N GLU A 278 -12.87 -11.61 34.44
CA GLU A 278 -11.64 -11.48 35.19
C GLU A 278 -10.71 -10.39 34.64
N LEU A 279 -10.72 -10.16 33.31
CA LEU A 279 -10.05 -9.03 32.69
C LEU A 279 -10.73 -7.68 33.01
N GLY A 280 -11.98 -7.72 33.48
CA GLY A 280 -12.78 -6.49 33.67
C GLY A 280 -13.16 -5.79 32.37
N ASP A 281 -13.05 -6.48 31.24
CA ASP A 281 -13.28 -5.93 29.92
C ASP A 281 -14.68 -6.30 29.41
N GLN A 282 -15.49 -5.27 29.14
CA GLN A 282 -16.84 -5.39 28.56
C GLN A 282 -16.92 -4.84 27.13
N SER A 283 -15.80 -4.46 26.54
CA SER A 283 -15.73 -3.88 25.19
C SER A 283 -16.08 -4.89 24.09
N VAL A 284 -15.88 -6.17 24.38
CA VAL A 284 -16.12 -7.28 23.42
C VAL A 284 -16.91 -8.42 24.04
N GLY A 285 -17.62 -9.18 23.21
CA GLY A 285 -18.33 -10.39 23.65
C GLY A 285 -17.46 -11.66 23.62
N ALA A 286 -17.89 -12.73 24.34
CA ALA A 286 -17.17 -14.01 24.45
C ALA A 286 -16.79 -14.67 23.11
N ASN A 287 -17.62 -14.51 22.07
CA ASN A 287 -17.29 -15.01 20.73
C ASN A 287 -16.20 -14.19 20.06
N VAL A 288 -16.14 -12.89 20.33
CA VAL A 288 -15.17 -11.96 19.75
C VAL A 288 -13.79 -12.16 20.38
N ILE A 289 -13.70 -12.27 21.71
CA ILE A 289 -12.41 -12.56 22.37
C ILE A 289 -11.86 -13.91 21.93
N THR A 290 -12.69 -14.95 21.79
CA THR A 290 -12.25 -16.25 21.27
C THR A 290 -11.70 -16.14 19.83
N LYS A 291 -12.34 -15.33 18.98
CA LYS A 291 -11.84 -15.06 17.62
C LYS A 291 -10.49 -14.36 17.66
N TYR A 292 -10.34 -13.33 18.47
CA TYR A 292 -9.09 -12.59 18.62
C TYR A 292 -7.95 -13.48 19.17
N VAL A 293 -8.21 -14.26 20.21
CA VAL A 293 -7.22 -15.20 20.73
C VAL A 293 -6.74 -16.17 19.65
N ASN A 294 -7.65 -16.75 18.86
CA ASN A 294 -7.29 -17.63 17.75
C ASN A 294 -6.52 -16.91 16.64
N GLN A 295 -6.78 -15.63 16.43
CA GLN A 295 -6.07 -14.80 15.43
C GLN A 295 -4.64 -14.51 15.86
N TYR A 296 -4.42 -14.22 17.14
CA TYR A 296 -3.13 -13.77 17.69
C TYR A 296 -2.30 -14.89 18.34
N LYS A 297 -2.80 -16.13 18.42
CA LYS A 297 -2.11 -17.26 19.07
C LYS A 297 -0.75 -17.61 18.48
N GLY A 298 -0.58 -17.49 17.17
CA GLY A 298 0.65 -17.82 16.44
C GLY A 298 1.59 -16.63 16.20
N SER A 299 1.26 -15.47 16.75
CA SER A 299 2.06 -14.25 16.69
C SER A 299 2.23 -13.68 18.09
N LEU A 300 1.54 -12.61 18.46
CA LEU A 300 1.72 -11.90 19.71
C LEU A 300 1.73 -12.79 20.95
N LEU A 301 0.81 -13.76 21.10
CA LEU A 301 0.79 -14.62 22.28
C LEU A 301 2.03 -15.53 22.34
N LEU A 302 2.44 -16.09 21.20
CA LEU A 302 3.62 -16.93 21.12
C LEU A 302 4.91 -16.14 21.34
N ASP A 303 5.01 -14.95 20.75
CA ASP A 303 6.16 -14.04 20.91
C ASP A 303 6.33 -13.60 22.36
N GLU A 304 5.21 -13.49 23.10
CA GLU A 304 5.19 -13.20 24.53
C GLU A 304 5.33 -14.45 25.43
N GLY A 305 5.65 -15.61 24.83
CA GLY A 305 5.84 -16.88 25.54
C GLY A 305 4.55 -17.50 26.06
N ILE A 306 3.40 -17.09 25.56
CA ILE A 306 2.08 -17.58 25.99
C ILE A 306 1.60 -18.69 25.05
N VAL A 307 1.49 -19.89 25.55
CA VAL A 307 0.90 -21.03 24.86
C VAL A 307 -0.60 -21.04 25.11
N TYR A 308 -1.37 -21.09 24.05
CA TYR A 308 -2.82 -21.16 24.07
C TYR A 308 -3.30 -22.50 23.54
N ASP A 309 -4.18 -23.13 24.28
CA ASP A 309 -4.93 -24.32 23.87
C ASP A 309 -6.41 -24.18 24.18
N TYR A 310 -7.26 -24.96 23.52
CA TYR A 310 -8.66 -24.99 23.81
C TYR A 310 -9.19 -26.42 23.82
N SER A 311 -10.12 -26.70 24.72
CA SER A 311 -10.84 -27.97 24.78
C SER A 311 -12.36 -27.73 24.70
N ARG A 312 -13.10 -28.71 24.22
CA ARG A 312 -14.56 -28.70 24.23
C ARG A 312 -15.05 -29.92 25.00
N THR A 313 -15.75 -29.68 26.09
CA THR A 313 -16.38 -30.73 26.87
C THR A 313 -17.91 -30.66 26.70
N HIS A 314 -18.57 -31.81 26.87
CA HIS A 314 -20.05 -31.85 26.78
C HIS A 314 -20.72 -31.11 27.97
N ALA A 315 -20.04 -30.96 29.09
CA ALA A 315 -20.55 -30.33 30.30
C ALA A 315 -20.30 -28.81 30.35
N ASP A 316 -19.09 -28.38 30.00
CA ASP A 316 -18.62 -27.01 30.27
C ASP A 316 -18.47 -26.14 29.01
N GLY A 317 -18.81 -26.69 27.82
CA GLY A 317 -18.69 -25.94 26.54
C GLY A 317 -17.25 -25.79 26.06
N ARG A 318 -16.85 -24.59 25.63
CA ARG A 318 -15.49 -24.26 25.17
C ARG A 318 -14.69 -23.71 26.36
N ILE A 319 -13.59 -24.37 26.67
CA ILE A 319 -12.63 -23.96 27.71
C ILE A 319 -11.35 -23.49 27.01
N LEU A 320 -10.90 -22.30 27.34
CA LEU A 320 -9.64 -21.73 26.95
C LEU A 320 -8.60 -22.00 28.03
N SER A 321 -7.37 -22.31 27.64
CA SER A 321 -6.24 -22.42 28.56
C SER A 321 -5.02 -21.67 28.03
N PHE A 322 -4.35 -20.97 28.92
CA PHE A 322 -3.15 -20.20 28.67
C PHE A 322 -2.09 -20.58 29.71
N GLU A 323 -0.85 -20.74 29.22
CA GLU A 323 0.31 -21.03 30.10
C GLU A 323 1.53 -20.26 29.57
N ILE A 324 2.37 -19.75 30.48
CA ILE A 324 3.67 -19.18 30.08
C ILE A 324 4.69 -20.32 29.98
N CYS A 325 5.38 -20.37 28.83
CA CYS A 325 6.49 -21.27 28.61
C CYS A 325 7.80 -20.56 28.95
N ASP A 326 8.47 -20.97 30.05
CA ASP A 326 9.73 -20.39 30.53
C ASP A 326 10.98 -20.82 29.71
N SER A 327 10.81 -21.63 28.63
CA SER A 327 11.91 -22.16 27.83
C SER A 327 11.53 -22.25 26.36
N CYS A 328 11.87 -21.22 25.57
CA CYS A 328 11.91 -21.30 24.11
C CYS A 328 13.29 -21.76 23.63
N ASP A 329 13.71 -22.98 23.96
CA ASP A 329 14.71 -23.74 23.23
C ASP A 329 14.07 -25.04 22.76
N GLY A 330 13.63 -25.06 21.49
CA GLY A 330 13.31 -26.28 20.75
C GLY A 330 11.93 -26.90 21.00
N CYS A 331 10.87 -26.33 20.43
CA CYS A 331 9.66 -27.10 20.13
C CYS A 331 9.76 -27.68 18.71
N ASP A 332 10.56 -28.71 18.58
CA ASP A 332 10.48 -29.63 17.44
C ASP A 332 9.18 -30.42 17.49
N SER A 333 8.49 -30.39 16.38
CA SER A 333 7.32 -31.14 15.97
C SER A 333 7.15 -32.50 16.67
N LYS A 334 6.10 -32.66 17.44
CA LYS A 334 5.53 -34.00 17.67
C LYS A 334 4.68 -34.34 16.43
N GLU A 335 5.26 -35.13 15.54
CA GLU A 335 4.53 -35.89 14.54
C GLU A 335 3.43 -36.70 15.21
N ASP A 336 2.24 -36.52 14.72
CA ASP A 336 1.05 -37.28 15.09
C ASP A 336 1.19 -38.71 14.51
N ASN A 337 1.57 -39.65 15.38
CA ASN A 337 1.61 -41.06 15.10
C ASN A 337 0.47 -41.72 15.89
N SER A 338 -0.73 -41.80 15.25
CA SER A 338 -1.68 -42.86 15.61
C SER A 338 -2.74 -43.06 14.55
N ARG A 339 -2.57 -44.12 13.82
CA ARG A 339 -3.53 -45.09 13.24
C ARG A 339 -4.96 -44.62 13.00
#